data_4a2b44705e8bcf1ac7b12a367dc30a9b
#
_entry.id   4a2b44705e8bcf1ac7b12a367dc30a9b
#
_cell.length_a   1.000
_cell.length_b   1.000
_cell.length_c   1.000
_cell.angle_alpha   90.00
_cell.angle_beta   90.00
_cell.angle_gamma   90.00
#
_symmetry.space_group_name_H-M   'P 1'
#
loop_
_entity.id
_entity.type
_entity.pdbx_description
1 polymer ?
#
loop_
_entity_poly.entity_id
_entity_poly.type
_entity_poly.pdbx_seq_one_letter_code
_entity_poly.pdbx_strand_id
1 'polypeptide(L)'
;VGIFIKKIRRFFPPLIAGTVVFTIGLSLYPTAITYMAVGSGAPDFGSVKNWALAIFTLVIVTFFNYFTKGICKMASILIGIVCGYLAALALGMISFESIGEASWFQFTPPLYFGMKFDITAIISMAIMFVVGSLEIMGDFTSTAGGGLNRSVQSEEMSGGIIGNGIISIIDSLFGGLPTATFSQNVGIVIMTKVVNRVVLGLA
;
A
#
# COMPACT_ATOMS: atom_id res chain seq x y z
N VAL A 1 -7.71 17.71 -9.08
CA VAL A 1 -8.05 17.77 -7.64
C VAL A 1 -7.07 18.68 -6.90
N GLY A 2 -5.76 18.47 -7.00
CA GLY A 2 -4.74 19.23 -6.27
C GLY A 2 -4.86 20.77 -6.40
N ILE A 3 -5.13 21.26 -7.59
CA ILE A 3 -5.27 22.71 -7.86
C ILE A 3 -6.51 23.31 -7.14
N PHE A 4 -7.59 22.53 -7.01
CA PHE A 4 -8.85 22.96 -6.42
C PHE A 4 -9.01 22.55 -4.95
N ILE A 5 -7.94 22.01 -4.32
CA ILE A 5 -7.99 21.41 -3.00
C ILE A 5 -8.57 22.35 -1.92
N LYS A 6 -8.28 23.66 -1.99
CA LYS A 6 -8.81 24.67 -1.03
C LYS A 6 -10.34 24.72 -1.01
N LYS A 7 -10.98 24.52 -2.17
CA LYS A 7 -12.45 24.49 -2.27
C LYS A 7 -13.00 23.13 -1.86
N ILE A 8 -12.32 22.05 -2.23
CA ILE A 8 -12.76 20.67 -2.02
C ILE A 8 -12.62 20.28 -0.54
N ARG A 9 -11.54 20.68 0.15
CA ARG A 9 -11.28 20.40 1.57
C ARG A 9 -12.45 20.76 2.49
N ARG A 10 -13.22 21.81 2.17
CA ARG A 10 -14.39 22.21 2.96
C ARG A 10 -15.49 21.13 2.98
N PHE A 11 -15.60 20.34 1.92
CA PHE A 11 -16.59 19.26 1.80
C PHE A 11 -16.13 17.93 2.41
N PHE A 12 -14.84 17.81 2.74
CA PHE A 12 -14.25 16.59 3.27
C PHE A 12 -13.60 16.82 4.64
N PRO A 13 -14.43 16.92 5.71
CA PRO A 13 -13.91 16.97 7.07
C PRO A 13 -13.15 15.65 7.39
N PRO A 14 -12.25 15.66 8.40
CA PRO A 14 -11.45 14.50 8.79
C PRO A 14 -12.24 13.22 9.03
N LEU A 15 -13.50 13.34 9.45
CA LEU A 15 -14.41 12.20 9.63
C LEU A 15 -14.64 11.44 8.32
N ILE A 16 -14.88 12.15 7.22
CA ILE A 16 -15.09 11.53 5.91
C ILE A 16 -13.81 10.83 5.44
N ALA A 17 -12.64 11.46 5.59
CA ALA A 17 -11.37 10.83 5.26
C ALA A 17 -11.15 9.54 6.06
N GLY A 18 -11.40 9.55 7.37
CA GLY A 18 -11.32 8.37 8.22
C GLY A 18 -12.30 7.26 7.80
N THR A 19 -13.52 7.61 7.43
CA THR A 19 -14.52 6.64 6.93
C THR A 19 -14.08 6.00 5.62
N VAL A 20 -13.49 6.77 4.70
CA VAL A 20 -12.95 6.24 3.43
C VAL A 20 -11.85 5.23 3.70
N VAL A 21 -10.84 5.57 4.53
CA VAL A 21 -9.75 4.65 4.88
C VAL A 21 -10.28 3.37 5.56
N PHE A 22 -11.25 3.50 6.47
CA PHE A 22 -11.91 2.36 7.10
C PHE A 22 -12.61 1.46 6.09
N THR A 23 -13.35 2.05 5.15
CA THR A 23 -14.06 1.30 4.09
C THR A 23 -13.08 0.60 3.15
N ILE A 24 -11.96 1.24 2.79
CA ILE A 24 -10.87 0.60 2.03
C ILE A 24 -10.34 -0.61 2.78
N GLY A 25 -10.05 -0.49 4.07
CA GLY A 25 -9.63 -1.62 4.91
C GLY A 25 -10.61 -2.79 4.86
N LEU A 26 -11.91 -2.52 4.98
CA LEU A 26 -12.95 -3.55 4.89
C LEU A 26 -13.01 -4.20 3.49
N SER A 27 -12.85 -3.42 2.43
CA SER A 27 -12.91 -3.93 1.06
C SER A 27 -11.74 -4.86 0.70
N LEU A 28 -10.64 -4.79 1.44
CA LEU A 28 -9.49 -5.67 1.27
C LEU A 28 -9.67 -7.07 1.89
N TYR A 29 -10.68 -7.27 2.74
CA TYR A 29 -10.92 -8.56 3.38
C TYR A 29 -11.11 -9.74 2.40
N PRO A 30 -11.95 -9.63 1.36
CA PRO A 30 -12.10 -10.71 0.38
C PRO A 30 -10.79 -11.03 -0.34
N THR A 31 -10.02 -9.99 -0.68
CA THR A 31 -8.72 -10.13 -1.32
C THR A 31 -7.72 -10.83 -0.39
N ALA A 32 -7.68 -10.44 0.88
CA ALA A 32 -6.83 -11.07 1.88
C ALA A 32 -7.15 -12.56 2.04
N ILE A 33 -8.42 -12.93 2.14
CA ILE A 33 -8.89 -14.32 2.22
C ILE A 33 -8.46 -15.10 0.97
N THR A 34 -8.59 -14.52 -0.21
CA THR A 34 -8.15 -15.13 -1.47
C THR A 34 -6.66 -15.39 -1.49
N TYR A 35 -5.84 -14.45 -1.01
CA TYR A 35 -4.39 -14.63 -0.91
C TYR A 35 -4.00 -15.64 0.17
N MET A 36 -4.70 -15.70 1.29
CA MET A 36 -4.50 -16.76 2.30
C MET A 36 -4.73 -18.16 1.73
N ALA A 37 -5.61 -18.27 0.72
CA ALA A 37 -5.88 -19.50 -0.01
C ALA A 37 -4.95 -19.70 -1.23
N VAL A 38 -3.88 -18.91 -1.39
CA VAL A 38 -2.85 -18.92 -2.47
C VAL A 38 -3.30 -18.26 -3.79
N GLY A 39 -4.45 -17.59 -3.81
CA GLY A 39 -4.95 -16.92 -5.01
C GLY A 39 -5.84 -17.81 -5.90
N SER A 40 -6.82 -17.17 -6.52
CA SER A 40 -7.89 -17.86 -7.27
C SER A 40 -7.45 -18.62 -8.54
N GLY A 41 -6.18 -18.54 -8.93
CA GLY A 41 -5.65 -19.23 -10.13
C GLY A 41 -4.73 -20.41 -9.81
N ALA A 42 -4.44 -20.69 -8.56
CA ALA A 42 -3.56 -21.77 -8.17
C ALA A 42 -4.30 -23.12 -8.17
N PRO A 43 -3.64 -24.22 -8.63
CA PRO A 43 -4.27 -25.54 -8.66
C PRO A 43 -4.59 -26.09 -7.26
N ASP A 44 -3.92 -25.62 -6.23
CA ASP A 44 -4.08 -25.99 -4.83
C ASP A 44 -4.83 -24.92 -4.01
N PHE A 45 -5.60 -24.06 -4.69
CA PHE A 45 -6.42 -23.02 -4.06
C PHE A 45 -7.28 -23.60 -2.91
N GLY A 46 -7.17 -22.98 -1.74
CA GLY A 46 -7.94 -23.39 -0.56
C GLY A 46 -7.46 -24.66 0.13
N SER A 47 -6.29 -25.19 -0.21
CA SER A 47 -5.74 -26.38 0.45
C SER A 47 -5.51 -26.14 1.95
N VAL A 48 -5.63 -27.19 2.76
CA VAL A 48 -5.38 -27.12 4.21
C VAL A 48 -3.98 -26.64 4.52
N LYS A 49 -3.00 -27.01 3.69
CA LYS A 49 -1.61 -26.58 3.86
C LYS A 49 -1.46 -25.06 3.71
N ASN A 50 -2.13 -24.48 2.72
CA ASN A 50 -2.09 -23.04 2.46
C ASN A 50 -2.76 -22.26 3.60
N TRP A 51 -3.90 -22.73 4.08
CA TRP A 51 -4.59 -22.16 5.23
C TRP A 51 -3.78 -22.28 6.52
N ALA A 52 -3.14 -23.42 6.77
CA ALA A 52 -2.29 -23.60 7.94
C ALA A 52 -1.10 -22.62 7.93
N LEU A 53 -0.44 -22.45 6.78
CA LEU A 53 0.67 -21.51 6.61
C LEU A 53 0.21 -20.06 6.80
N ALA A 54 -0.93 -19.70 6.23
CA ALA A 54 -1.48 -18.36 6.35
C ALA A 54 -1.85 -18.03 7.80
N ILE A 55 -2.53 -18.95 8.50
CA ILE A 55 -2.88 -18.79 9.91
C ILE A 55 -1.62 -18.72 10.78
N PHE A 56 -0.63 -19.57 10.53
CA PHE A 56 0.65 -19.54 11.22
C PHE A 56 1.32 -18.16 11.09
N THR A 57 1.42 -17.64 9.88
CA THR A 57 1.99 -16.30 9.62
C THR A 57 1.19 -15.21 10.32
N LEU A 58 -0.15 -15.26 10.26
CA LEU A 58 -1.03 -14.31 10.93
C LEU A 58 -0.84 -14.32 12.44
N VAL A 59 -0.73 -15.50 13.05
CA VAL A 59 -0.48 -15.66 14.50
C VAL A 59 0.85 -15.04 14.88
N ILE A 60 1.92 -15.28 14.10
CA ILE A 60 3.23 -14.68 14.34
C ILE A 60 3.16 -13.15 14.27
N VAL A 61 2.60 -12.59 13.20
CA VAL A 61 2.45 -11.14 13.05
C VAL A 61 1.68 -10.54 14.23
N THR A 62 0.56 -11.16 14.59
CA THR A 62 -0.30 -10.71 15.68
C THR A 62 0.44 -10.79 17.02
N PHE A 63 1.15 -11.88 17.28
CA PHE A 63 1.93 -12.06 18.50
C PHE A 63 3.00 -10.97 18.64
N PHE A 64 3.83 -10.75 17.61
CA PHE A 64 4.86 -9.72 17.67
C PHE A 64 4.27 -8.30 17.74
N ASN A 65 3.13 -8.05 17.11
CA ASN A 65 2.50 -6.73 17.14
C ASN A 65 1.90 -6.39 18.50
N TYR A 66 1.28 -7.37 19.20
CA TYR A 66 0.59 -7.11 20.48
C TYR A 66 1.45 -7.35 21.71
N PHE A 67 2.30 -8.37 21.69
CA PHE A 67 3.03 -8.80 22.90
C PHE A 67 4.46 -8.29 22.95
N THR A 68 5.00 -7.70 21.88
CA THR A 68 6.35 -7.14 21.92
C THR A 68 6.35 -5.61 21.89
N LYS A 69 7.50 -5.02 22.20
CA LYS A 69 7.72 -3.56 22.24
C LYS A 69 8.92 -3.17 21.37
N GLY A 70 9.03 -1.88 21.04
CA GLY A 70 10.18 -1.34 20.31
C GLY A 70 10.26 -1.86 18.88
N ILE A 71 11.45 -2.20 18.42
CA ILE A 71 11.76 -2.59 17.04
C ILE A 71 11.00 -3.86 16.63
N CYS A 72 10.87 -4.86 17.49
CA CYS A 72 10.16 -6.09 17.19
C CYS A 72 8.67 -5.85 16.88
N LYS A 73 8.01 -4.94 17.59
CA LYS A 73 6.63 -4.55 17.30
C LYS A 73 6.53 -3.88 15.93
N MET A 74 7.45 -2.99 15.61
CA MET A 74 7.48 -2.28 14.33
C MET A 74 7.78 -3.23 13.16
N ALA A 75 8.68 -4.20 13.37
CA ALA A 75 9.08 -5.19 12.40
C ALA A 75 8.16 -6.44 12.37
N SER A 76 7.03 -6.45 13.08
CA SER A 76 6.16 -7.62 13.21
C SER A 76 5.73 -8.23 11.87
N ILE A 77 5.42 -7.39 10.89
CA ILE A 77 5.04 -7.84 9.54
C ILE A 77 6.24 -8.49 8.85
N LEU A 78 7.43 -7.86 8.92
CA LEU A 78 8.65 -8.40 8.33
C LEU A 78 9.03 -9.75 8.98
N ILE A 79 8.94 -9.85 10.29
CA ILE A 79 9.18 -11.11 11.03
C ILE A 79 8.18 -12.17 10.56
N GLY A 80 6.90 -11.82 10.42
CA GLY A 80 5.88 -12.73 9.89
C GLY A 80 6.18 -13.22 8.49
N ILE A 81 6.60 -12.32 7.59
CA ILE A 81 7.00 -12.69 6.21
C ILE A 81 8.17 -13.66 6.25
N VAL A 82 9.24 -13.37 6.99
CA VAL A 82 10.42 -14.23 7.08
C VAL A 82 10.05 -15.60 7.65
N CYS A 83 9.32 -15.65 8.76
CA CYS A 83 8.91 -16.92 9.38
C CYS A 83 7.97 -17.73 8.47
N GLY A 84 7.01 -17.04 7.80
CA GLY A 84 6.12 -17.67 6.84
C GLY A 84 6.87 -18.25 5.65
N TYR A 85 7.86 -17.52 5.12
CA TYR A 85 8.69 -17.97 4.01
C TYR A 85 9.56 -19.17 4.39
N LEU A 86 10.17 -19.16 5.58
CA LEU A 86 10.94 -20.28 6.10
C LEU A 86 10.06 -21.53 6.31
N ALA A 87 8.84 -21.34 6.83
CA ALA A 87 7.89 -22.43 6.99
C ALA A 87 7.45 -23.02 5.63
N ALA A 88 7.17 -22.15 4.65
CA ALA A 88 6.83 -22.57 3.29
C ALA A 88 7.98 -23.33 2.62
N LEU A 89 9.22 -22.90 2.84
CA LEU A 89 10.43 -23.60 2.37
C LEU A 89 10.55 -24.97 3.01
N ALA A 90 10.39 -25.08 4.33
CA ALA A 90 10.44 -26.36 5.05
C ALA A 90 9.35 -27.33 4.62
N LEU A 91 8.18 -26.83 4.19
CA LEU A 91 7.07 -27.64 3.67
C LEU A 91 7.22 -27.98 2.17
N GLY A 92 8.30 -27.53 1.51
CA GLY A 92 8.52 -27.76 0.09
C GLY A 92 7.50 -27.08 -0.83
N MET A 93 6.89 -25.97 -0.37
CA MET A 93 5.86 -25.23 -1.13
C MET A 93 6.48 -24.18 -2.06
N ILE A 94 7.78 -23.98 -2.05
CA ILE A 94 8.49 -22.97 -2.83
C ILE A 94 9.26 -23.64 -3.96
N SER A 95 9.00 -23.21 -5.20
CA SER A 95 9.80 -23.56 -6.37
C SER A 95 10.76 -22.42 -6.69
N PHE A 96 12.03 -22.74 -6.88
CA PHE A 96 13.09 -21.79 -7.26
C PHE A 96 13.37 -21.76 -8.76
N GLU A 97 12.67 -22.58 -9.55
CA GLU A 97 12.89 -22.69 -11.00
C GLU A 97 12.78 -21.34 -11.70
N SER A 98 11.77 -20.56 -11.36
CA SER A 98 11.54 -19.22 -11.96
C SER A 98 12.64 -18.20 -11.65
N ILE A 99 13.43 -18.42 -10.59
CA ILE A 99 14.53 -17.50 -10.23
C ILE A 99 15.72 -17.67 -11.18
N GLY A 100 15.97 -18.89 -11.64
CA GLY A 100 17.05 -19.19 -12.59
C GLY A 100 16.83 -18.57 -13.98
N GLU A 101 15.57 -18.35 -14.35
CA GLU A 101 15.19 -17.76 -15.63
C GLU A 101 15.04 -16.24 -15.59
N ALA A 102 15.00 -15.66 -14.39
CA ALA A 102 14.81 -14.22 -14.20
C ALA A 102 16.09 -13.46 -14.58
N SER A 103 15.93 -12.44 -15.41
CA SER A 103 17.02 -11.51 -15.74
C SER A 103 17.33 -10.63 -14.53
N TRP A 104 18.62 -10.41 -14.25
CA TRP A 104 19.07 -9.53 -13.16
C TRP A 104 18.62 -8.06 -13.34
N PHE A 105 18.42 -7.65 -14.57
CA PHE A 105 17.99 -6.31 -14.92
C PHE A 105 17.03 -6.39 -16.10
N GLN A 106 15.82 -5.86 -15.92
CA GLN A 106 14.83 -5.75 -16.97
C GLN A 106 14.34 -4.30 -17.05
N PHE A 107 14.54 -3.68 -18.18
CA PHE A 107 14.01 -2.34 -18.46
C PHE A 107 12.81 -2.43 -19.38
N THR A 108 11.67 -2.00 -18.89
CA THR A 108 10.46 -1.90 -19.73
C THR A 108 10.50 -0.59 -20.50
N PRO A 109 10.54 -0.62 -21.83
CA PRO A 109 10.52 0.63 -22.60
C PRO A 109 9.19 1.37 -22.41
N PRO A 110 9.20 2.70 -22.52
CA PRO A 110 7.97 3.49 -22.38
C PRO A 110 6.94 3.02 -23.41
N LEU A 111 5.66 2.98 -23.02
CA LEU A 111 4.53 2.58 -23.85
C LEU A 111 4.61 1.14 -24.40
N TYR A 112 5.36 0.25 -23.73
CA TYR A 112 5.50 -1.15 -24.14
C TYR A 112 4.14 -1.85 -24.39
N PHE A 113 3.15 -1.59 -23.55
CA PHE A 113 1.81 -2.17 -23.65
C PHE A 113 0.89 -1.43 -24.64
N GLY A 114 1.41 -0.38 -25.28
CA GLY A 114 0.62 0.50 -26.14
C GLY A 114 -0.34 1.40 -25.36
N MET A 115 -1.04 2.25 -26.05
CA MET A 115 -2.02 3.17 -25.47
C MET A 115 -3.38 2.94 -26.13
N LYS A 116 -4.39 2.65 -25.32
CA LYS A 116 -5.79 2.55 -25.75
C LYS A 116 -6.64 3.50 -24.94
N PHE A 117 -7.53 4.19 -25.60
CA PHE A 117 -8.49 5.10 -24.97
C PHE A 117 -9.84 4.41 -24.87
N ASP A 118 -10.24 4.07 -23.65
CA ASP A 118 -11.56 3.56 -23.31
C ASP A 118 -12.25 4.51 -22.36
N ILE A 119 -13.43 4.98 -22.72
CA ILE A 119 -14.17 5.99 -21.92
C ILE A 119 -14.53 5.43 -20.54
N THR A 120 -14.91 4.15 -20.46
CA THR A 120 -15.27 3.52 -19.20
C THR A 120 -14.07 3.44 -18.26
N ALA A 121 -12.90 3.06 -18.80
CA ALA A 121 -11.66 3.04 -18.04
C ALA A 121 -11.26 4.45 -17.58
N ILE A 122 -11.38 5.46 -18.42
CA ILE A 122 -11.05 6.85 -18.09
C ILE A 122 -11.94 7.35 -16.93
N ILE A 123 -13.25 7.13 -17.02
CA ILE A 123 -14.18 7.57 -15.96
C ILE A 123 -13.89 6.82 -14.65
N SER A 124 -13.70 5.51 -14.70
CA SER A 124 -13.38 4.70 -13.52
C SER A 124 -12.08 5.16 -12.86
N MET A 125 -11.02 5.38 -13.64
CA MET A 125 -9.75 5.88 -13.13
C MET A 125 -9.88 7.31 -12.58
N ALA A 126 -10.65 8.19 -13.21
CA ALA A 126 -10.89 9.53 -12.70
C ALA A 126 -11.57 9.50 -11.31
N ILE A 127 -12.54 8.62 -11.11
CA ILE A 127 -13.19 8.41 -9.81
C ILE A 127 -12.16 7.89 -8.79
N MET A 128 -11.36 6.89 -9.17
CA MET A 128 -10.31 6.34 -8.30
C MET A 128 -9.29 7.40 -7.89
N PHE A 129 -8.87 8.28 -8.79
CA PHE A 129 -7.96 9.39 -8.45
C PHE A 129 -8.60 10.42 -7.51
N VAL A 130 -9.91 10.65 -7.59
CA VAL A 130 -10.62 11.50 -6.62
C VAL A 130 -10.59 10.84 -5.24
N VAL A 131 -10.91 9.55 -5.14
CA VAL A 131 -10.88 8.80 -3.88
C VAL A 131 -9.46 8.74 -3.32
N GLY A 132 -8.45 8.42 -4.12
CA GLY A 132 -7.04 8.43 -3.71
C GLY A 132 -6.57 9.82 -3.22
N SER A 133 -7.08 10.90 -3.81
CA SER A 133 -6.78 12.26 -3.31
C SER A 133 -7.33 12.48 -1.90
N LEU A 134 -8.47 11.88 -1.53
CA LEU A 134 -9.02 11.96 -0.18
C LEU A 134 -8.17 11.15 0.81
N GLU A 135 -7.68 10.00 0.39
CA GLU A 135 -6.73 9.19 1.17
C GLU A 135 -5.44 9.96 1.45
N ILE A 136 -4.82 10.56 0.42
CA ILE A 136 -3.65 11.43 0.57
C ILE A 136 -3.90 12.57 1.57
N MET A 137 -5.08 13.19 1.53
CA MET A 137 -5.46 14.23 2.50
C MET A 137 -5.50 13.70 3.93
N GLY A 138 -6.03 12.50 4.12
CA GLY A 138 -6.07 11.81 5.41
C GLY A 138 -4.66 11.51 5.93
N ASP A 139 -3.82 10.94 5.10
CA ASP A 139 -2.44 10.54 5.43
C ASP A 139 -1.57 11.75 5.77
N PHE A 140 -1.65 12.82 4.99
CA PHE A 140 -0.91 14.06 5.27
C PHE A 140 -1.36 14.71 6.57
N THR A 141 -2.68 14.74 6.82
CA THR A 141 -3.23 15.29 8.07
C THR A 141 -2.77 14.48 9.27
N SER A 142 -2.80 13.15 9.16
CA SER A 142 -2.38 12.23 10.23
C SER A 142 -0.87 12.30 10.46
N THR A 143 -0.07 12.33 9.41
CA THR A 143 1.40 12.43 9.50
C THR A 143 1.83 13.77 10.10
N ALA A 144 1.26 14.87 9.67
CA ALA A 144 1.61 16.18 10.21
C ALA A 144 1.10 16.36 11.65
N GLY A 145 -0.12 15.94 11.94
CA GLY A 145 -0.68 16.00 13.30
C GLY A 145 0.03 15.07 14.25
N GLY A 146 0.18 13.80 13.88
CA GLY A 146 0.78 12.78 14.74
C GLY A 146 2.30 12.78 14.75
N GLY A 147 2.96 13.04 13.62
CA GLY A 147 4.42 13.06 13.50
C GLY A 147 5.07 14.40 13.86
N LEU A 148 4.54 15.50 13.32
CA LEU A 148 5.10 16.85 13.43
C LEU A 148 4.41 17.74 14.47
N ASN A 149 3.28 17.30 15.07
CA ASN A 149 2.45 18.08 15.99
C ASN A 149 1.99 19.44 15.41
N ARG A 150 1.71 19.49 14.12
CA ARG A 150 1.19 20.69 13.43
C ARG A 150 0.09 20.34 12.44
N SER A 151 -0.68 21.34 12.04
CA SER A 151 -1.63 21.18 10.95
C SER A 151 -0.93 21.22 9.58
N VAL A 152 -1.48 20.49 8.61
CA VAL A 152 -1.02 20.52 7.21
C VAL A 152 -1.43 21.85 6.58
N GLN A 153 -0.51 22.48 5.86
CA GLN A 153 -0.80 23.66 5.04
C GLN A 153 -1.47 23.22 3.73
N SER A 154 -2.32 24.10 3.19
CA SER A 154 -3.05 23.79 1.95
C SER A 154 -2.11 23.62 0.75
N GLU A 155 -1.00 24.33 0.76
CA GLU A 155 0.06 24.27 -0.26
C GLU A 155 0.78 22.92 -0.26
N GLU A 156 1.10 22.38 0.92
CA GLU A 156 1.72 21.05 1.10
C GLU A 156 0.79 19.96 0.58
N MET A 157 -0.49 20.05 0.93
CA MET A 157 -1.51 19.11 0.49
C MET A 157 -1.71 19.13 -1.02
N SER A 158 -1.78 20.34 -1.60
CA SER A 158 -1.88 20.53 -3.05
C SER A 158 -0.66 19.96 -3.77
N GLY A 159 0.55 20.29 -3.27
CA GLY A 159 1.81 19.81 -3.83
C GLY A 159 1.91 18.27 -3.80
N GLY A 160 1.51 17.64 -2.69
CA GLY A 160 1.53 16.18 -2.57
C GLY A 160 0.58 15.48 -3.54
N ILE A 161 -0.65 15.99 -3.68
CA ILE A 161 -1.62 15.42 -4.64
C ILE A 161 -1.16 15.59 -6.08
N ILE A 162 -0.59 16.75 -6.43
CA ILE A 162 -0.05 17.00 -7.77
C ILE A 162 1.17 16.09 -8.02
N GLY A 163 2.08 16.01 -7.05
CA GLY A 163 3.25 15.14 -7.12
C GLY A 163 2.88 13.67 -7.35
N ASN A 164 1.93 13.15 -6.58
CA ASN A 164 1.41 11.79 -6.76
C ASN A 164 0.81 11.57 -8.15
N GLY A 165 0.09 12.56 -8.67
CA GLY A 165 -0.45 12.51 -10.04
C GLY A 165 0.63 12.47 -11.12
N ILE A 166 1.70 13.28 -10.96
CA ILE A 166 2.84 13.28 -11.91
C ILE A 166 3.57 11.94 -11.89
N ILE A 167 3.86 11.40 -10.71
CA ILE A 167 4.52 10.09 -10.56
C ILE A 167 3.65 9.01 -11.19
N SER A 168 2.34 9.00 -10.94
CA SER A 168 1.42 8.02 -11.54
C SER A 168 1.41 8.08 -13.08
N ILE A 169 1.56 9.27 -13.68
CA ILE A 169 1.70 9.40 -15.14
C ILE A 169 3.02 8.76 -15.59
N ILE A 170 4.12 9.04 -14.91
CA ILE A 170 5.43 8.47 -15.24
C ILE A 170 5.38 6.95 -15.13
N ASP A 171 4.87 6.41 -14.02
CA ASP A 171 4.75 4.98 -13.80
C ASP A 171 3.91 4.30 -14.90
N SER A 172 2.80 4.91 -15.27
CA SER A 172 1.93 4.39 -16.33
C SER A 172 2.62 4.37 -17.69
N LEU A 173 3.51 5.33 -17.99
CA LEU A 173 4.30 5.33 -19.23
C LEU A 173 5.26 4.14 -19.31
N PHE A 174 5.79 3.68 -18.18
CA PHE A 174 6.67 2.51 -18.07
C PHE A 174 5.91 1.21 -17.78
N GLY A 175 4.58 1.21 -17.87
CA GLY A 175 3.73 0.05 -17.65
C GLY A 175 3.47 -0.28 -16.18
N GLY A 176 3.81 0.62 -15.27
CA GLY A 176 3.47 0.51 -13.85
C GLY A 176 2.01 0.87 -13.57
N LEU A 177 1.56 0.52 -12.36
CA LEU A 177 0.25 0.91 -11.87
C LEU A 177 0.33 2.32 -11.24
N PRO A 178 -0.78 3.07 -11.24
CA PRO A 178 -0.84 4.35 -10.55
C PRO A 178 -0.46 4.21 -9.08
N THR A 179 0.38 5.12 -8.59
CA THR A 179 0.80 5.13 -7.19
C THR A 179 -0.31 5.63 -6.27
N ALA A 180 -0.34 5.06 -5.06
CA ALA A 180 -1.17 5.52 -3.95
C ALA A 180 -0.29 5.71 -2.70
N THR A 181 -0.75 6.54 -1.76
CA THR A 181 -0.10 6.64 -0.45
C THR A 181 -0.34 5.36 0.34
N PHE A 182 0.66 4.95 1.12
CA PHE A 182 0.56 3.76 1.94
C PHE A 182 0.27 4.16 3.40
N SER A 183 -1.01 4.22 3.74
CA SER A 183 -1.52 4.73 5.02
C SER A 183 -0.94 4.01 6.24
N GLN A 184 -0.52 2.75 6.10
CA GLN A 184 0.10 1.97 7.18
C GLN A 184 1.43 2.59 7.65
N ASN A 185 2.19 3.19 6.74
CA ASN A 185 3.45 3.88 7.07
C ASN A 185 3.22 5.12 7.94
N VAL A 186 2.07 5.75 7.87
CA VAL A 186 1.68 6.87 8.73
C VAL A 186 1.72 6.46 10.20
N GLY A 187 1.24 5.25 10.51
CA GLY A 187 1.31 4.68 11.87
C GLY A 187 2.76 4.56 12.38
N ILE A 188 3.68 4.12 11.52
CA ILE A 188 5.11 4.00 11.86
C ILE A 188 5.71 5.38 12.14
N VAL A 189 5.43 6.36 11.30
CA VAL A 189 5.92 7.74 11.47
C VAL A 189 5.41 8.36 12.77
N ILE A 190 4.13 8.14 13.10
CA ILE A 190 3.53 8.64 14.35
C ILE A 190 4.18 7.99 15.58
N MET A 191 4.47 6.70 15.52
CA MET A 191 5.08 5.96 16.63
C MET A 191 6.55 6.30 16.83
N THR A 192 7.31 6.41 15.75
CA THR A 192 8.76 6.63 15.78
C THR A 192 9.14 8.10 15.89
N LYS A 193 8.23 9.00 15.50
CA LYS A 193 8.49 10.45 15.35
C LYS A 193 9.62 10.75 14.35
N VAL A 194 9.97 9.81 13.49
CA VAL A 194 10.96 10.02 12.43
C VAL A 194 10.28 10.69 11.26
N VAL A 195 10.53 11.97 11.11
CA VAL A 195 9.94 12.84 10.06
C VAL A 195 10.99 13.45 9.13
N ASN A 196 12.21 12.92 9.19
CA ASN A 196 13.29 13.39 8.31
C ASN A 196 13.02 12.95 6.87
N ARG A 197 13.01 13.91 5.95
CA ARG A 197 12.70 13.69 4.52
C ARG A 197 13.65 12.70 3.84
N VAL A 198 14.94 12.70 4.25
CA VAL A 198 15.94 11.77 3.69
C VAL A 198 15.64 10.35 4.13
N VAL A 199 15.33 10.14 5.42
CA VAL A 199 14.98 8.82 5.95
C VAL A 199 13.70 8.30 5.29
N LEU A 200 12.65 9.13 5.19
CA LEU A 200 11.38 8.76 4.57
C LEU A 200 11.48 8.52 3.05
N GLY A 201 12.48 9.13 2.40
CA GLY A 201 12.71 8.93 0.96
C GLY A 201 13.59 7.72 0.63
N LEU A 202 14.30 7.17 1.62
CA LEU A 202 15.15 5.97 1.48
C LEU A 202 14.46 4.69 1.98
N ALA A 203 13.35 4.83 2.73
CA ALA A 203 12.57 3.72 3.25
C ALA A 203 11.54 3.22 2.24
#